data_a387d9391c6ea13435d7eafd26c8f225
#
_entry.id   a387d9391c6ea13435d7eafd26c8f225
#
_cell.length_a   1.000
_cell.length_b   1.000
_cell.length_c   1.000
_cell.angle_alpha   90.00
_cell.angle_beta   90.00
_cell.angle_gamma   90.00
#
_symmetry.space_group_name_H-M   'P 1'
#
loop_
_entity.id
_entity.type
_entity.pdbx_description
1 polymer ?
#
loop_
_entity_poly.entity_id
_entity_poly.type
_entity_poly.pdbx_seq_one_letter_code
_entity_poly.pdbx_strand_id
1 'polypeptide(L)'
;MTERPRALFAMTARNVPEVFPPKLLERLRACVDVDPALVAEDFTEPRVREALARTEILITGWGCPRLDRAVLDAAPRLRAVLHAAGSVKGFTTPEVWRRGIAVSSAAEANAVPVAEYTLAMILLAGKDVFALRDETRARRAFPYDGILPGIGNHGRRVGVVGASRVGRRLIELLRPHDLDVTLADPYVDAAEAARLGVRLLPLDDLLRTCDIVSLHAPQTAETHRLIDTRRLGLMRDGAVLINTARGALVDHEALIAHLRSGRLSAVLDVTDPEPLPAGSALYDLPNAFVTPHLAGSLGNEVARLGRAMVEEAERLSSGEALRHTVDEAVLERTA
;
A
#
# COMPACT_ATOMS: atom_id res chain seq x y z
N MET A 1 34.59 17.85 -13.43
CA MET A 1 33.25 17.25 -13.48
C MET A 1 33.35 15.89 -12.83
N THR A 2 32.72 15.67 -11.70
CA THR A 2 32.67 14.33 -11.07
C THR A 2 31.92 13.39 -12.01
N GLU A 3 32.48 12.20 -12.23
CA GLU A 3 31.86 11.16 -13.03
C GLU A 3 30.50 10.79 -12.41
N ARG A 4 29.43 10.73 -13.23
CA ARG A 4 28.09 10.35 -12.74
C ARG A 4 28.11 8.90 -12.27
N PRO A 5 27.48 8.57 -11.12
CA PRO A 5 27.43 7.20 -10.64
C PRO A 5 26.67 6.31 -11.64
N ARG A 6 27.17 5.09 -11.84
CA ARG A 6 26.57 4.12 -12.76
C ARG A 6 25.35 3.49 -12.14
N ALA A 7 24.23 3.55 -12.84
CA ALA A 7 22.97 2.95 -12.42
C ALA A 7 22.50 1.88 -13.39
N LEU A 8 21.74 0.90 -12.86
CA LEU A 8 21.12 -0.17 -13.63
C LEU A 8 19.67 -0.30 -13.20
N PHE A 9 18.74 -0.37 -14.16
CA PHE A 9 17.36 -0.74 -13.88
C PHE A 9 17.25 -2.24 -13.58
N ALA A 10 16.48 -2.58 -12.53
CA ALA A 10 16.15 -3.95 -12.17
C ALA A 10 14.65 -4.03 -11.82
N MET A 11 13.84 -4.32 -12.83
CA MET A 11 12.38 -4.40 -12.75
C MET A 11 11.83 -5.03 -14.02
N THR A 12 10.52 -5.26 -14.11
CA THR A 12 9.88 -5.63 -15.37
C THR A 12 10.09 -4.53 -16.41
N ALA A 13 10.75 -4.84 -17.52
CA ALA A 13 11.24 -3.88 -18.53
C ALA A 13 10.12 -2.98 -19.09
N ARG A 14 8.93 -3.55 -19.33
CA ARG A 14 7.77 -2.82 -19.84
C ARG A 14 7.28 -1.71 -18.89
N ASN A 15 7.66 -1.75 -17.62
CA ASN A 15 7.24 -0.76 -16.63
C ASN A 15 8.14 0.50 -16.63
N VAL A 16 9.36 0.41 -17.19
CA VAL A 16 10.33 1.51 -17.17
C VAL A 16 9.77 2.79 -17.79
N PRO A 17 9.18 2.80 -19.01
CA PRO A 17 8.67 4.02 -19.61
C PRO A 17 7.47 4.63 -18.86
N GLU A 18 6.68 3.82 -18.17
CA GLU A 18 5.53 4.29 -17.36
C GLU A 18 6.00 4.93 -16.05
N VAL A 19 6.97 4.29 -15.38
CA VAL A 19 7.54 4.79 -14.12
C VAL A 19 8.45 5.98 -14.36
N PHE A 20 9.22 5.96 -15.44
CA PHE A 20 10.17 7.01 -15.84
C PHE A 20 9.83 7.57 -17.24
N PRO A 21 8.70 8.31 -17.39
CA PRO A 21 8.36 8.95 -18.65
C PRO A 21 9.49 9.90 -19.09
N PRO A 22 9.55 10.31 -20.38
CA PRO A 22 10.73 10.94 -20.99
C PRO A 22 11.36 12.06 -20.16
N LYS A 23 10.55 12.97 -19.59
CA LYS A 23 11.06 14.07 -18.76
C LYS A 23 11.70 13.61 -17.45
N LEU A 24 11.17 12.57 -16.82
CA LEU A 24 11.76 12.00 -15.60
C LEU A 24 13.03 11.21 -15.92
N LEU A 25 13.04 10.47 -17.02
CA LEU A 25 14.22 9.76 -17.49
C LEU A 25 15.36 10.73 -17.84
N GLU A 26 15.05 11.85 -18.47
CA GLU A 26 16.03 12.92 -18.76
C GLU A 26 16.63 13.49 -17.47
N ARG A 27 15.81 13.80 -16.45
CA ARG A 27 16.28 14.24 -15.12
C ARG A 27 17.16 13.17 -14.47
N LEU A 28 16.76 11.91 -14.49
CA LEU A 28 17.53 10.81 -13.95
C LEU A 28 18.92 10.71 -14.62
N ARG A 29 18.95 10.77 -15.96
CA ARG A 29 20.20 10.72 -16.74
C ARG A 29 21.10 11.96 -16.55
N ALA A 30 20.57 13.04 -16.04
CA ALA A 30 21.38 14.20 -15.67
C ALA A 30 22.25 13.94 -14.42
N CYS A 31 21.80 13.10 -13.50
CA CYS A 31 22.48 12.81 -12.24
C CYS A 31 23.15 11.44 -12.17
N VAL A 32 22.71 10.45 -12.96
CA VAL A 32 23.31 9.10 -13.03
C VAL A 32 23.57 8.68 -14.48
N ASP A 33 24.55 7.76 -14.66
CA ASP A 33 24.81 7.13 -15.96
C ASP A 33 23.99 5.83 -16.02
N VAL A 34 22.88 5.87 -16.77
CA VAL A 34 21.94 4.75 -16.93
C VAL A 34 21.51 4.56 -18.37
N ASP A 35 21.53 3.31 -18.83
CA ASP A 35 20.95 2.91 -20.11
C ASP A 35 19.55 2.35 -19.92
N PRO A 36 18.51 3.03 -20.38
CA PRO A 36 17.12 2.56 -20.21
C PRO A 36 16.79 1.34 -21.07
N ALA A 37 17.64 0.99 -22.05
CA ALA A 37 17.47 -0.23 -22.86
C ALA A 37 18.03 -1.48 -22.16
N LEU A 38 18.88 -1.30 -21.11
CA LEU A 38 19.41 -2.41 -20.32
C LEU A 38 18.66 -2.50 -18.99
N VAL A 39 17.75 -3.46 -18.90
CA VAL A 39 16.93 -3.71 -17.71
C VAL A 39 17.17 -5.13 -17.22
N ALA A 40 17.53 -5.29 -15.97
CA ALA A 40 17.76 -6.58 -15.33
C ALA A 40 16.42 -7.21 -14.90
N GLU A 41 15.86 -8.07 -15.71
CA GLU A 41 14.76 -8.98 -15.34
C GLU A 41 15.31 -10.32 -14.83
N ASP A 42 16.57 -10.61 -15.14
CA ASP A 42 17.36 -11.75 -14.65
C ASP A 42 18.82 -11.32 -14.48
N PHE A 43 19.33 -11.40 -13.24
CA PHE A 43 20.72 -11.07 -12.92
C PHE A 43 21.74 -12.09 -13.44
N THR A 44 21.33 -13.23 -13.99
CA THR A 44 22.22 -14.24 -14.56
C THR A 44 22.59 -13.96 -16.03
N GLU A 45 21.87 -13.08 -16.71
CA GLU A 45 22.16 -12.70 -18.09
C GLU A 45 23.57 -12.10 -18.22
N PRO A 46 24.37 -12.51 -19.24
CA PRO A 46 25.75 -12.05 -19.38
C PRO A 46 25.92 -10.53 -19.44
N ARG A 47 25.07 -9.83 -20.19
CA ARG A 47 25.08 -8.35 -20.29
C ARG A 47 24.76 -7.67 -18.96
N VAL A 48 23.79 -8.21 -18.23
CA VAL A 48 23.39 -7.71 -16.91
C VAL A 48 24.53 -7.92 -15.90
N ARG A 49 25.16 -9.10 -15.89
CA ARG A 49 26.31 -9.38 -15.02
C ARG A 49 27.50 -8.46 -15.29
N GLU A 50 27.80 -8.18 -16.56
CA GLU A 50 28.84 -7.22 -16.92
C GLU A 50 28.52 -5.81 -16.41
N ALA A 51 27.27 -5.37 -16.51
CA ALA A 51 26.80 -4.09 -16.00
C ALA A 51 26.86 -4.04 -14.46
N LEU A 52 26.40 -5.10 -13.77
CA LEU A 52 26.40 -5.22 -12.30
C LEU A 52 27.80 -4.97 -11.71
N ALA A 53 28.86 -5.49 -12.33
CA ALA A 53 30.23 -5.32 -11.84
C ALA A 53 30.65 -3.84 -11.71
N ARG A 54 29.99 -2.94 -12.41
CA ARG A 54 30.26 -1.51 -12.44
C ARG A 54 29.14 -0.66 -11.82
N THR A 55 28.02 -1.28 -11.45
CA THR A 55 26.82 -0.61 -10.95
C THR A 55 27.05 -0.12 -9.51
N GLU A 56 26.74 1.14 -9.28
CA GLU A 56 26.74 1.79 -7.97
C GLU A 56 25.32 1.96 -7.40
N ILE A 57 24.34 2.10 -8.27
CA ILE A 57 22.95 2.32 -7.90
C ILE A 57 22.05 1.34 -8.66
N LEU A 58 21.25 0.53 -7.97
CA LEU A 58 20.15 -0.20 -8.58
C LEU A 58 18.86 0.64 -8.47
N ILE A 59 18.21 0.85 -9.62
CA ILE A 59 16.88 1.46 -9.70
C ILE A 59 15.89 0.33 -9.90
N THR A 60 15.14 0.00 -8.85
CA THR A 60 14.30 -1.19 -8.83
C THR A 60 12.81 -0.82 -8.87
N GLY A 61 11.96 -1.79 -9.20
CA GLY A 61 10.50 -1.66 -9.22
C GLY A 61 9.84 -3.03 -9.17
N TRP A 62 8.58 -3.10 -9.57
CA TRP A 62 7.88 -4.38 -9.66
C TRP A 62 8.60 -5.33 -10.62
N GLY A 63 8.74 -6.60 -10.19
CA GLY A 63 9.45 -7.61 -10.95
C GLY A 63 10.97 -7.60 -10.75
N CYS A 64 11.49 -6.81 -9.79
CA CYS A 64 12.91 -6.87 -9.41
C CYS A 64 13.26 -8.29 -8.92
N PRO A 65 14.25 -8.98 -9.53
CA PRO A 65 14.71 -10.26 -9.02
C PRO A 65 15.37 -10.12 -7.65
N ARG A 66 15.46 -11.23 -6.92
CA ARG A 66 15.98 -11.24 -5.55
C ARG A 66 17.46 -10.83 -5.49
N LEU A 67 17.77 -9.90 -4.59
CA LEU A 67 19.14 -9.48 -4.28
C LEU A 67 19.76 -10.44 -3.26
N ASP A 68 20.12 -11.62 -3.73
CA ASP A 68 20.80 -12.61 -2.92
C ASP A 68 22.33 -12.35 -2.86
N ARG A 69 23.03 -13.22 -2.14
CA ARG A 69 24.47 -13.12 -1.99
C ARG A 69 25.22 -13.16 -3.32
N ALA A 70 24.80 -14.03 -4.24
CA ALA A 70 25.47 -14.19 -5.53
C ALA A 70 25.36 -12.93 -6.40
N VAL A 71 24.19 -12.31 -6.42
CA VAL A 71 23.94 -11.03 -7.11
C VAL A 71 24.80 -9.91 -6.48
N LEU A 72 24.82 -9.82 -5.15
CA LEU A 72 25.59 -8.80 -4.45
C LEU A 72 27.12 -9.01 -4.58
N ASP A 73 27.59 -10.25 -4.70
CA ASP A 73 29.01 -10.57 -5.00
C ASP A 73 29.38 -10.12 -6.43
N ALA A 74 28.42 -10.16 -7.37
CA ALA A 74 28.62 -9.66 -8.74
C ALA A 74 28.54 -8.13 -8.84
N ALA A 75 28.06 -7.43 -7.81
CA ALA A 75 27.88 -5.98 -7.76
C ALA A 75 28.75 -5.32 -6.66
N PRO A 76 30.11 -5.44 -6.73
CA PRO A 76 31.00 -5.01 -5.64
C PRO A 76 31.01 -3.49 -5.39
N ARG A 77 30.49 -2.71 -6.33
CA ARG A 77 30.40 -1.23 -6.24
C ARG A 77 29.02 -0.73 -5.77
N LEU A 78 28.05 -1.65 -5.60
CA LEU A 78 26.69 -1.28 -5.25
C LEU A 78 26.64 -0.63 -3.86
N ARG A 79 26.14 0.59 -3.80
CA ARG A 79 26.00 1.37 -2.57
C ARG A 79 24.59 1.85 -2.28
N ALA A 80 23.69 1.77 -3.28
CA ALA A 80 22.30 2.18 -3.07
C ALA A 80 21.32 1.37 -3.94
N VAL A 81 20.14 1.14 -3.38
CA VAL A 81 18.94 0.60 -4.06
C VAL A 81 17.83 1.62 -3.94
N LEU A 82 17.34 2.12 -5.07
CA LEU A 82 16.24 3.07 -5.16
C LEU A 82 15.01 2.35 -5.73
N HIS A 83 14.05 2.04 -4.88
CA HIS A 83 12.89 1.22 -5.24
C HIS A 83 11.68 2.07 -5.62
N ALA A 84 11.37 2.13 -6.91
CA ALA A 84 10.21 2.86 -7.46
C ALA A 84 8.87 2.10 -7.26
N ALA A 85 8.68 1.54 -6.06
CA ALA A 85 7.44 0.94 -5.61
C ALA A 85 7.35 0.99 -4.07
N GLY A 86 6.36 0.33 -3.48
CA GLY A 86 6.11 0.40 -2.03
C GLY A 86 7.06 -0.46 -1.23
N SER A 87 6.88 -1.77 -1.26
CA SER A 87 7.56 -2.72 -0.37
C SER A 87 8.81 -3.31 -1.01
N VAL A 88 9.90 -3.34 -0.25
CA VAL A 88 11.17 -3.99 -0.65
C VAL A 88 11.29 -5.43 -0.17
N LYS A 89 10.34 -5.93 0.63
CA LYS A 89 10.40 -7.26 1.28
C LYS A 89 10.54 -8.42 0.29
N GLY A 90 9.96 -8.28 -0.91
CA GLY A 90 9.92 -9.38 -1.89
C GLY A 90 11.24 -9.70 -2.55
N PHE A 91 12.19 -8.75 -2.58
CA PHE A 91 13.44 -8.92 -3.33
C PHE A 91 14.71 -8.63 -2.52
N THR A 92 14.64 -7.92 -1.41
CA THR A 92 15.80 -7.68 -0.55
C THR A 92 16.07 -8.88 0.36
N THR A 93 17.34 -8.99 0.78
CA THR A 93 17.80 -9.96 1.79
C THR A 93 18.59 -9.23 2.87
N PRO A 94 18.78 -9.79 4.08
CA PRO A 94 19.59 -9.18 5.14
C PRO A 94 21.03 -8.83 4.69
N GLU A 95 21.54 -9.51 3.65
CA GLU A 95 22.84 -9.26 3.06
C GLU A 95 22.98 -7.83 2.51
N VAL A 96 21.90 -7.23 2.01
CA VAL A 96 21.87 -5.86 1.49
C VAL A 96 22.33 -4.87 2.59
N TRP A 97 21.73 -4.96 3.76
CA TRP A 97 22.05 -4.08 4.90
C TRP A 97 23.41 -4.44 5.54
N ARG A 98 23.75 -5.73 5.63
CA ARG A 98 25.08 -6.16 6.13
C ARG A 98 26.24 -5.61 5.31
N ARG A 99 26.04 -5.32 4.02
CA ARG A 99 27.02 -4.67 3.14
C ARG A 99 26.99 -3.15 3.20
N GLY A 100 26.14 -2.57 4.04
CA GLY A 100 25.99 -1.11 4.15
C GLY A 100 25.34 -0.46 2.92
N ILE A 101 24.61 -1.23 2.10
CA ILE A 101 23.90 -0.71 0.93
C ILE A 101 22.67 0.05 1.42
N ALA A 102 22.61 1.34 1.08
CA ALA A 102 21.46 2.18 1.42
C ALA A 102 20.25 1.77 0.58
N VAL A 103 19.09 1.61 1.22
CA VAL A 103 17.83 1.28 0.55
C VAL A 103 16.85 2.43 0.73
N SER A 104 16.26 2.89 -0.38
CA SER A 104 15.15 3.85 -0.38
C SER A 104 13.98 3.31 -1.16
N SER A 105 12.75 3.67 -0.78
CA SER A 105 11.54 3.24 -1.48
C SER A 105 10.55 4.38 -1.70
N ALA A 106 9.73 4.25 -2.74
CA ALA A 106 8.64 5.17 -3.04
C ALA A 106 7.36 4.89 -2.21
N ALA A 107 7.48 4.20 -1.07
CA ALA A 107 6.34 3.83 -0.23
C ALA A 107 5.50 5.04 0.21
N GLU A 108 6.15 6.19 0.50
CA GLU A 108 5.46 7.44 0.84
C GLU A 108 4.61 7.96 -0.34
N ALA A 109 5.19 7.94 -1.54
CA ALA A 109 4.51 8.35 -2.76
C ALA A 109 3.35 7.41 -3.11
N ASN A 110 3.52 6.09 -2.86
CA ASN A 110 2.47 5.09 -3.07
C ASN A 110 1.35 5.16 -2.02
N ALA A 111 1.61 5.67 -0.83
CA ALA A 111 0.59 5.84 0.21
C ALA A 111 -0.50 6.85 -0.19
N VAL A 112 -0.19 7.80 -1.08
CA VAL A 112 -1.13 8.84 -1.50
C VAL A 112 -2.36 8.26 -2.20
N PRO A 113 -2.24 7.52 -3.33
CA PRO A 113 -3.41 6.95 -4.02
C PRO A 113 -4.16 5.95 -3.15
N VAL A 114 -3.47 5.14 -2.33
CA VAL A 114 -4.15 4.21 -1.41
C VAL A 114 -5.04 4.94 -0.42
N ALA A 115 -4.55 6.04 0.15
CA ALA A 115 -5.34 6.85 1.09
C ALA A 115 -6.52 7.55 0.38
N GLU A 116 -6.32 8.06 -0.83
CA GLU A 116 -7.36 8.69 -1.67
C GLU A 116 -8.45 7.68 -2.06
N TYR A 117 -8.06 6.48 -2.51
CA TYR A 117 -8.97 5.39 -2.78
C TYR A 117 -9.78 5.01 -1.53
N THR A 118 -9.10 4.83 -0.40
CA THR A 118 -9.76 4.44 0.85
C THR A 118 -10.74 5.50 1.34
N LEU A 119 -10.39 6.79 1.25
CA LEU A 119 -11.31 7.90 1.52
C LEU A 119 -12.59 7.79 0.67
N ALA A 120 -12.42 7.58 -0.64
CA ALA A 120 -13.57 7.42 -1.55
C ALA A 120 -14.45 6.24 -1.10
N MET A 121 -13.86 5.09 -0.76
CA MET A 121 -14.60 3.92 -0.29
C MET A 121 -15.34 4.19 1.03
N ILE A 122 -14.73 4.92 1.99
CA ILE A 122 -15.38 5.31 3.25
C ILE A 122 -16.62 6.18 2.97
N LEU A 123 -16.48 7.19 2.12
CA LEU A 123 -17.58 8.12 1.81
C LEU A 123 -18.73 7.41 1.06
N LEU A 124 -18.40 6.53 0.14
CA LEU A 124 -19.38 5.72 -0.60
C LEU A 124 -20.07 4.68 0.29
N ALA A 125 -19.31 4.03 1.17
CA ALA A 125 -19.85 3.07 2.15
C ALA A 125 -20.82 3.76 3.13
N GLY A 126 -20.49 4.94 3.62
CA GLY A 126 -21.38 5.70 4.49
C GLY A 126 -22.70 6.12 3.81
N LYS A 127 -22.76 6.15 2.48
CA LYS A 127 -23.94 6.40 1.67
C LYS A 127 -24.60 5.11 1.17
N ASP A 128 -24.08 3.94 1.55
CA ASP A 128 -24.53 2.61 1.09
C ASP A 128 -24.64 2.48 -0.44
N VAL A 129 -23.73 3.15 -1.16
CA VAL A 129 -23.81 3.30 -2.62
C VAL A 129 -23.78 1.95 -3.33
N PHE A 130 -22.99 0.99 -2.84
CA PHE A 130 -22.83 -0.29 -3.51
C PHE A 130 -24.11 -1.11 -3.49
N ALA A 131 -24.75 -1.26 -2.32
CA ALA A 131 -26.01 -1.99 -2.17
C ALA A 131 -27.16 -1.28 -2.90
N LEU A 132 -27.33 0.05 -2.70
CA LEU A 132 -28.38 0.84 -3.34
C LEU A 132 -28.26 0.85 -4.88
N ARG A 133 -27.02 0.85 -5.42
CA ARG A 133 -26.80 0.71 -6.87
C ARG A 133 -27.38 -0.60 -7.39
N ASP A 134 -27.05 -1.72 -6.74
CA ASP A 134 -27.45 -3.04 -7.20
C ASP A 134 -28.96 -3.25 -7.04
N GLU A 135 -29.53 -2.77 -5.95
CA GLU A 135 -30.97 -2.80 -5.73
C GLU A 135 -31.75 -1.93 -6.75
N THR A 136 -31.23 -0.72 -7.05
CA THR A 136 -31.77 0.14 -8.10
C THR A 136 -31.79 -0.54 -9.47
N ARG A 137 -30.69 -1.24 -9.80
CA ARG A 137 -30.58 -1.98 -11.07
C ARG A 137 -31.53 -3.16 -11.13
N ALA A 138 -31.66 -3.90 -10.04
CA ALA A 138 -32.58 -5.05 -9.96
C ALA A 138 -34.05 -4.62 -10.04
N ARG A 139 -34.43 -3.60 -9.32
CA ARG A 139 -35.82 -3.07 -9.31
C ARG A 139 -36.16 -2.21 -10.53
N ARG A 140 -35.15 -1.62 -11.21
CA ARG A 140 -35.30 -0.58 -12.24
C ARG A 140 -36.17 0.62 -11.75
N ALA A 141 -36.10 0.91 -10.45
CA ALA A 141 -36.80 1.98 -9.74
C ALA A 141 -35.97 2.38 -8.51
N PHE A 142 -36.36 3.48 -7.89
CA PHE A 142 -35.75 3.82 -6.59
C PHE A 142 -36.10 2.74 -5.55
N PRO A 143 -35.09 2.24 -4.79
CA PRO A 143 -35.31 1.21 -3.79
C PRO A 143 -35.93 1.75 -2.50
N TYR A 144 -36.15 3.05 -2.40
CA TYR A 144 -36.66 3.72 -1.21
C TYR A 144 -37.67 4.83 -1.58
N ASP A 145 -38.48 5.18 -0.59
CA ASP A 145 -39.39 6.34 -0.60
C ASP A 145 -39.09 7.18 0.67
N GLY A 146 -38.70 8.44 0.49
CA GLY A 146 -38.39 9.37 1.58
C GLY A 146 -37.00 9.19 2.22
N ILE A 147 -36.95 9.23 3.54
CA ILE A 147 -35.72 9.23 4.32
C ILE A 147 -35.24 7.79 4.58
N LEU A 148 -33.94 7.51 4.30
CA LEU A 148 -33.28 6.27 4.66
C LEU A 148 -32.59 6.41 6.01
N PRO A 149 -33.10 5.82 7.10
CA PRO A 149 -32.43 5.84 8.39
C PRO A 149 -31.07 5.14 8.36
N GLY A 150 -30.09 5.70 9.06
CA GLY A 150 -28.76 5.10 9.19
C GLY A 150 -27.83 5.28 7.98
N ILE A 151 -28.28 5.94 6.91
CA ILE A 151 -27.44 6.27 5.75
C ILE A 151 -26.97 7.71 5.82
N GLY A 152 -25.69 7.93 5.51
CA GLY A 152 -25.06 9.25 5.51
C GLY A 152 -23.73 9.28 6.23
N ASN A 153 -22.96 10.32 5.96
CA ASN A 153 -21.61 10.48 6.53
C ASN A 153 -21.57 11.39 7.77
N HIS A 154 -22.59 12.21 8.02
CA HIS A 154 -22.61 13.13 9.14
C HIS A 154 -22.54 12.39 10.49
N GLY A 155 -21.47 12.63 11.27
CA GLY A 155 -21.25 12.00 12.58
C GLY A 155 -20.97 10.48 12.51
N ARG A 156 -20.67 9.93 11.32
CA ARG A 156 -20.36 8.50 11.13
C ARG A 156 -19.02 8.19 11.81
N ARG A 157 -18.96 7.11 12.56
CA ARG A 157 -17.76 6.69 13.30
C ARG A 157 -16.88 5.82 12.40
N VAL A 158 -15.68 6.33 12.13
CA VAL A 158 -14.67 5.66 11.31
C VAL A 158 -13.50 5.23 12.18
N GLY A 159 -13.22 3.93 12.20
CA GLY A 159 -12.06 3.36 12.88
C GLY A 159 -10.92 3.12 11.90
N VAL A 160 -9.78 3.72 12.16
CA VAL A 160 -8.52 3.49 11.42
C VAL A 160 -7.67 2.52 12.23
N VAL A 161 -7.33 1.36 11.65
CA VAL A 161 -6.50 0.35 12.32
C VAL A 161 -5.10 0.37 11.72
N GLY A 162 -4.16 0.93 12.48
CA GLY A 162 -2.77 1.13 12.06
C GLY A 162 -2.47 2.56 11.58
N ALA A 163 -1.52 3.22 12.25
CA ALA A 163 -0.98 4.54 11.91
C ALA A 163 0.23 4.43 10.97
N SER A 164 0.14 3.57 9.96
CA SER A 164 1.12 3.47 8.88
C SER A 164 1.14 4.75 8.03
N ARG A 165 2.03 4.82 7.02
CA ARG A 165 2.03 5.93 6.05
C ARG A 165 0.64 6.18 5.46
N VAL A 166 -0.04 5.10 5.05
CA VAL A 166 -1.40 5.18 4.50
C VAL A 166 -2.41 5.62 5.58
N GLY A 167 -2.39 5.00 6.77
CA GLY A 167 -3.33 5.33 7.85
C GLY A 167 -3.22 6.79 8.30
N ARG A 168 -2.00 7.33 8.43
CA ARG A 168 -1.75 8.76 8.75
C ARG A 168 -2.29 9.67 7.65
N ARG A 169 -1.99 9.34 6.39
CA ARG A 169 -2.48 10.12 5.25
C ARG A 169 -3.99 10.08 5.13
N LEU A 170 -4.61 8.94 5.39
CA LEU A 170 -6.07 8.81 5.44
C LEU A 170 -6.68 9.68 6.53
N ILE A 171 -6.12 9.67 7.75
CA ILE A 171 -6.58 10.52 8.85
C ILE A 171 -6.54 12.02 8.44
N GLU A 172 -5.47 12.46 7.77
CA GLU A 172 -5.38 13.82 7.25
C GLU A 172 -6.50 14.13 6.24
N LEU A 173 -6.77 13.20 5.33
CA LEU A 173 -7.81 13.35 4.30
C LEU A 173 -9.22 13.33 4.89
N LEU A 174 -9.43 12.64 6.01
CA LEU A 174 -10.73 12.58 6.70
C LEU A 174 -11.06 13.87 7.47
N ARG A 175 -10.08 14.70 7.83
CA ARG A 175 -10.27 15.92 8.66
C ARG A 175 -11.34 16.90 8.15
N PRO A 176 -11.46 17.18 6.83
CA PRO A 176 -12.46 18.14 6.34
C PRO A 176 -13.88 17.59 6.29
N HIS A 177 -14.10 16.34 6.70
CA HIS A 177 -15.40 15.67 6.66
C HIS A 177 -16.02 15.59 8.07
N ASP A 178 -17.35 15.66 8.15
CA ASP A 178 -18.11 15.51 9.41
C ASP A 178 -18.14 14.05 9.88
N LEU A 179 -16.96 13.48 10.18
CA LEU A 179 -16.75 12.11 10.62
C LEU A 179 -16.13 12.08 12.03
N ASP A 180 -16.53 11.12 12.85
CA ASP A 180 -15.87 10.84 14.14
C ASP A 180 -14.78 9.77 13.91
N VAL A 181 -13.52 10.23 13.80
CA VAL A 181 -12.40 9.36 13.46
C VAL A 181 -11.69 8.89 14.73
N THR A 182 -11.51 7.57 14.85
CA THR A 182 -10.76 6.92 15.93
C THR A 182 -9.62 6.09 15.37
N LEU A 183 -8.55 5.93 16.14
CA LEU A 183 -7.35 5.17 15.77
C LEU A 183 -7.13 4.00 16.74
N ALA A 184 -6.75 2.85 16.24
CA ALA A 184 -6.15 1.77 17.02
C ALA A 184 -4.78 1.44 16.45
N ASP A 185 -3.73 1.67 17.24
CA ASP A 185 -2.35 1.33 16.90
C ASP A 185 -1.55 1.13 18.21
N PRO A 186 -0.87 0.00 18.42
CA PRO A 186 -0.14 -0.27 19.66
C PRO A 186 1.13 0.58 19.82
N TYR A 187 1.60 1.25 18.78
CA TYR A 187 2.82 2.05 18.75
C TYR A 187 2.57 3.55 18.82
N VAL A 188 1.30 3.98 18.84
CA VAL A 188 0.89 5.38 18.94
C VAL A 188 0.48 5.69 20.39
N ASP A 189 1.09 6.70 20.96
CA ASP A 189 0.72 7.22 22.28
C ASP A 189 -0.38 8.30 22.20
N ALA A 190 -0.88 8.72 23.36
CA ALA A 190 -1.94 9.74 23.45
C ALA A 190 -1.49 11.11 22.88
N ALA A 191 -0.21 11.46 23.00
CA ALA A 191 0.31 12.73 22.49
C ALA A 191 0.36 12.73 20.96
N GLU A 192 0.74 11.62 20.38
CA GLU A 192 0.74 11.45 18.92
C GLU A 192 -0.68 11.39 18.35
N ALA A 193 -1.60 10.66 18.98
CA ALA A 193 -3.01 10.65 18.61
C ALA A 193 -3.63 12.04 18.62
N ALA A 194 -3.31 12.86 19.64
CA ALA A 194 -3.74 14.24 19.70
C ALA A 194 -3.18 15.09 18.54
N ARG A 195 -1.91 14.89 18.15
CA ARG A 195 -1.32 15.56 16.97
C ARG A 195 -2.01 15.16 15.66
N LEU A 196 -2.41 13.89 15.56
CA LEU A 196 -3.19 13.39 14.43
C LEU A 196 -4.63 13.90 14.46
N GLY A 197 -5.10 14.44 15.58
CA GLY A 197 -6.46 14.95 15.75
C GLY A 197 -7.50 13.84 15.87
N VAL A 198 -7.12 12.67 16.40
CA VAL A 198 -7.98 11.50 16.56
C VAL A 198 -7.97 10.97 17.99
N ARG A 199 -9.02 10.25 18.35
CA ARG A 199 -9.09 9.52 19.60
C ARG A 199 -8.43 8.16 19.46
N LEU A 200 -7.55 7.79 20.41
CA LEU A 200 -6.92 6.48 20.46
C LEU A 200 -7.82 5.52 21.25
N LEU A 201 -8.09 4.34 20.70
CA LEU A 201 -8.85 3.27 21.36
C LEU A 201 -8.10 1.93 21.24
N PRO A 202 -8.28 1.02 22.22
CA PRO A 202 -7.96 -0.38 22.03
C PRO A 202 -8.71 -0.93 20.80
N LEU A 203 -8.08 -1.86 20.04
CA LEU A 203 -8.66 -2.39 18.80
C LEU A 203 -10.07 -2.98 19.01
N ASP A 204 -10.27 -3.75 20.05
CA ASP A 204 -11.56 -4.37 20.35
C ASP A 204 -12.66 -3.33 20.64
N ASP A 205 -12.33 -2.21 21.26
CA ASP A 205 -13.28 -1.12 21.56
C ASP A 205 -13.57 -0.29 20.29
N LEU A 206 -12.57 -0.09 19.43
CA LEU A 206 -12.77 0.51 18.11
C LEU A 206 -13.78 -0.33 17.29
N LEU A 207 -13.59 -1.65 17.24
CA LEU A 207 -14.48 -2.57 16.52
C LEU A 207 -15.92 -2.53 17.03
N ARG A 208 -16.12 -2.43 18.37
CA ARG A 208 -17.46 -2.33 18.97
C ARG A 208 -18.18 -1.01 18.69
N THR A 209 -17.42 0.05 18.43
CA THR A 209 -17.99 1.39 18.38
C THR A 209 -18.09 1.98 16.98
N CYS A 210 -17.22 1.56 16.03
CA CYS A 210 -17.19 2.15 14.70
C CYS A 210 -18.20 1.55 13.74
N ASP A 211 -18.71 2.38 12.84
CA ASP A 211 -19.64 2.01 11.77
C ASP A 211 -18.87 1.59 10.50
N ILE A 212 -17.66 2.14 10.30
CA ILE A 212 -16.75 1.77 9.23
C ILE A 212 -15.38 1.53 9.86
N VAL A 213 -14.75 0.40 9.54
CA VAL A 213 -13.42 0.03 10.02
C VAL A 213 -12.48 -0.14 8.83
N SER A 214 -11.40 0.61 8.78
CA SER A 214 -10.41 0.59 7.70
C SER A 214 -9.05 0.10 8.20
N LEU A 215 -8.50 -0.92 7.52
CA LEU A 215 -7.26 -1.59 7.90
C LEU A 215 -6.06 -1.00 7.18
N HIS A 216 -5.04 -0.62 7.94
CA HIS A 216 -3.77 -0.04 7.47
C HIS A 216 -2.56 -0.59 8.23
N ALA A 217 -2.74 -1.64 9.03
CA ALA A 217 -1.64 -2.33 9.69
C ALA A 217 -0.75 -3.06 8.66
N PRO A 218 0.55 -3.20 8.90
CA PRO A 218 1.43 -4.04 8.09
C PRO A 218 1.11 -5.52 8.29
N GLN A 219 1.47 -6.36 7.32
CA GLN A 219 1.42 -7.80 7.48
C GLN A 219 2.67 -8.28 8.22
N THR A 220 2.46 -8.82 9.41
CA THR A 220 3.47 -9.45 10.28
C THR A 220 2.90 -10.74 10.86
N ALA A 221 3.70 -11.50 11.60
CA ALA A 221 3.21 -12.67 12.33
C ALA A 221 2.12 -12.28 13.37
N GLU A 222 2.26 -11.11 14.00
CA GLU A 222 1.33 -10.60 15.03
C GLU A 222 0.01 -10.10 14.42
N THR A 223 0.03 -9.61 13.19
CA THR A 223 -1.15 -9.06 12.50
C THR A 223 -1.80 -10.05 11.54
N HIS A 224 -1.23 -11.24 11.38
CA HIS A 224 -1.88 -12.30 10.60
C HIS A 224 -3.23 -12.65 11.22
N ARG A 225 -4.29 -12.58 10.41
CA ARG A 225 -5.69 -12.71 10.86
C ARG A 225 -6.02 -11.80 12.05
N LEU A 226 -5.48 -10.58 12.04
CA LEU A 226 -5.77 -9.57 13.06
C LEU A 226 -7.27 -9.40 13.28
N ILE A 227 -8.05 -9.47 12.21
CA ILE A 227 -9.52 -9.47 12.22
C ILE A 227 -9.99 -10.93 12.03
N ASP A 228 -9.98 -11.64 13.11
CA ASP A 228 -10.42 -13.03 13.24
C ASP A 228 -11.94 -13.16 13.48
N THR A 229 -12.42 -14.39 13.61
CA THR A 229 -13.83 -14.69 13.91
C THR A 229 -14.34 -13.94 15.13
N ARG A 230 -13.55 -13.88 16.22
CA ARG A 230 -13.95 -13.18 17.45
C ARG A 230 -14.08 -11.68 17.23
N ARG A 231 -13.12 -11.07 16.56
CA ARG A 231 -13.11 -9.62 16.27
C ARG A 231 -14.16 -9.22 15.25
N LEU A 232 -14.41 -10.03 14.24
CA LEU A 232 -15.57 -9.83 13.35
C LEU A 232 -16.87 -9.85 14.14
N GLY A 233 -16.99 -10.73 15.14
CA GLY A 233 -18.13 -10.80 16.05
C GLY A 233 -18.30 -9.55 16.93
N LEU A 234 -17.25 -8.77 17.18
CA LEU A 234 -17.33 -7.50 17.93
C LEU A 234 -17.85 -6.33 17.09
N MET A 235 -17.71 -6.40 15.76
CA MET A 235 -18.18 -5.33 14.88
C MET A 235 -19.70 -5.19 14.97
N ARG A 236 -20.19 -3.98 14.83
CA ARG A 236 -21.62 -3.67 14.89
C ARG A 236 -22.35 -4.26 13.69
N ASP A 237 -23.62 -4.56 13.89
CA ASP A 237 -24.50 -4.92 12.78
C ASP A 237 -24.60 -3.74 11.80
N GLY A 238 -24.51 -4.03 10.50
CA GLY A 238 -24.44 -3.02 9.44
C GLY A 238 -23.09 -2.32 9.29
N ALA A 239 -22.05 -2.71 10.06
CA ALA A 239 -20.72 -2.13 9.91
C ALA A 239 -20.04 -2.59 8.60
N VAL A 240 -19.16 -1.72 8.08
CA VAL A 240 -18.37 -1.97 6.87
C VAL A 240 -16.91 -2.17 7.23
N LEU A 241 -16.33 -3.28 6.79
CA LEU A 241 -14.90 -3.54 6.85
C LEU A 241 -14.24 -3.15 5.53
N ILE A 242 -13.23 -2.27 5.58
CA ILE A 242 -12.44 -1.86 4.41
C ILE A 242 -11.01 -2.37 4.57
N ASN A 243 -10.51 -3.13 3.59
CA ASN A 243 -9.13 -3.60 3.57
C ASN A 243 -8.44 -3.21 2.25
N THR A 244 -7.56 -2.22 2.34
CA THR A 244 -6.66 -1.76 1.28
C THR A 244 -5.19 -1.96 1.67
N ALA A 245 -4.94 -2.79 2.71
CA ALA A 245 -3.60 -3.04 3.22
C ALA A 245 -3.05 -4.39 2.76
N ARG A 246 -3.45 -5.49 3.41
CA ARG A 246 -3.05 -6.87 3.06
C ARG A 246 -4.19 -7.83 3.35
N GLY A 247 -4.43 -8.79 2.45
CA GLY A 247 -5.46 -9.81 2.62
C GLY A 247 -5.31 -10.61 3.91
N ALA A 248 -4.09 -11.00 4.24
CA ALA A 248 -3.77 -11.82 5.41
C ALA A 248 -4.12 -11.19 6.78
N LEU A 249 -4.53 -9.92 6.82
CA LEU A 249 -5.02 -9.27 8.04
C LEU A 249 -6.42 -9.77 8.45
N VAL A 250 -7.16 -10.38 7.55
CA VAL A 250 -8.56 -10.78 7.76
C VAL A 250 -8.70 -12.29 7.59
N ASP A 251 -9.43 -12.93 8.48
CA ASP A 251 -9.92 -14.30 8.28
C ASP A 251 -11.07 -14.27 7.28
N HIS A 252 -10.78 -14.59 6.01
CA HIS A 252 -11.76 -14.52 4.91
C HIS A 252 -12.91 -15.52 5.09
N GLU A 253 -12.67 -16.69 5.65
CA GLU A 253 -13.74 -17.69 5.90
C GLU A 253 -14.73 -17.16 6.93
N ALA A 254 -14.21 -16.59 8.02
CA ALA A 254 -15.02 -15.97 9.05
C ALA A 254 -15.77 -14.73 8.50
N LEU A 255 -15.12 -13.90 7.68
CA LEU A 255 -15.74 -12.75 7.05
C LEU A 255 -16.90 -13.17 6.12
N ILE A 256 -16.70 -14.20 5.28
CA ILE A 256 -17.74 -14.74 4.39
C ILE A 256 -18.99 -15.17 5.18
N ALA A 257 -18.83 -15.76 6.36
CA ALA A 257 -19.96 -16.14 7.20
C ALA A 257 -20.79 -14.91 7.64
N HIS A 258 -20.14 -13.82 8.02
CA HIS A 258 -20.80 -12.56 8.39
C HIS A 258 -21.42 -11.83 7.19
N LEU A 259 -20.79 -11.91 6.02
CA LEU A 259 -21.35 -11.36 4.77
C LEU A 259 -22.60 -12.13 4.34
N ARG A 260 -22.56 -13.47 4.37
CA ARG A 260 -23.73 -14.32 4.04
C ARG A 260 -24.93 -14.09 4.96
N SER A 261 -24.70 -13.81 6.23
CA SER A 261 -25.78 -13.46 7.16
C SER A 261 -26.34 -12.04 6.97
N GLY A 262 -25.72 -11.23 6.11
CA GLY A 262 -26.06 -9.82 5.92
C GLY A 262 -25.67 -8.90 7.09
N ARG A 263 -24.93 -9.43 8.09
CA ARG A 263 -24.57 -8.66 9.29
C ARG A 263 -23.51 -7.59 9.03
N LEU A 264 -22.55 -7.87 8.15
CA LEU A 264 -21.49 -6.95 7.77
C LEU A 264 -21.51 -6.70 6.25
N SER A 265 -20.86 -5.63 5.84
CA SER A 265 -20.44 -5.39 4.46
C SER A 265 -18.91 -5.27 4.40
N ALA A 266 -18.32 -5.49 3.22
CA ALA A 266 -16.87 -5.38 3.05
C ALA A 266 -16.48 -4.69 1.73
N VAL A 267 -15.39 -3.92 1.78
CA VAL A 267 -14.65 -3.41 0.62
C VAL A 267 -13.24 -3.99 0.69
N LEU A 268 -12.89 -4.85 -0.25
CA LEU A 268 -11.65 -5.60 -0.26
C LEU A 268 -10.87 -5.31 -1.54
N ASP A 269 -9.79 -4.55 -1.43
CA ASP A 269 -8.85 -4.35 -2.54
C ASP A 269 -7.77 -5.43 -2.57
N VAL A 270 -7.60 -6.12 -1.44
CA VAL A 270 -6.61 -7.18 -1.24
C VAL A 270 -7.26 -8.40 -0.59
N THR A 271 -6.80 -9.60 -0.97
CA THR A 271 -7.33 -10.88 -0.49
C THR A 271 -6.21 -11.85 -0.08
N ASP A 272 -6.55 -12.93 0.61
CA ASP A 272 -5.66 -14.03 0.90
C ASP A 272 -6.41 -15.38 0.66
N PRO A 273 -6.00 -16.17 -0.36
CA PRO A 273 -4.90 -15.91 -1.28
C PRO A 273 -5.18 -14.76 -2.26
N GLU A 274 -4.10 -14.25 -2.88
CA GLU A 274 -4.15 -13.26 -3.94
C GLU A 274 -3.40 -13.80 -5.19
N PRO A 275 -4.03 -13.86 -6.38
CA PRO A 275 -5.41 -13.48 -6.67
C PRO A 275 -6.45 -14.36 -5.98
N LEU A 276 -7.63 -13.79 -5.75
CA LEU A 276 -8.76 -14.53 -5.15
C LEU A 276 -9.19 -15.69 -6.07
N PRO A 277 -9.34 -16.93 -5.55
CA PRO A 277 -9.76 -18.07 -6.37
C PRO A 277 -11.11 -17.87 -7.04
N ALA A 278 -11.24 -18.33 -8.29
CA ALA A 278 -12.45 -18.15 -9.10
C ALA A 278 -13.75 -18.68 -8.45
N GLY A 279 -13.65 -19.69 -7.57
CA GLY A 279 -14.79 -20.24 -6.83
C GLY A 279 -15.10 -19.55 -5.50
N SER A 280 -14.45 -18.41 -5.20
CA SER A 280 -14.68 -17.71 -3.95
C SER A 280 -16.08 -17.09 -3.89
N ALA A 281 -16.76 -17.31 -2.76
CA ALA A 281 -18.06 -16.69 -2.51
C ALA A 281 -18.02 -15.16 -2.49
N LEU A 282 -16.86 -14.55 -2.27
CA LEU A 282 -16.72 -13.09 -2.25
C LEU A 282 -17.08 -12.42 -3.58
N TYR A 283 -17.01 -13.15 -4.70
CA TYR A 283 -17.42 -12.61 -6.01
C TYR A 283 -18.95 -12.47 -6.15
N ASP A 284 -19.72 -13.31 -5.43
CA ASP A 284 -21.17 -13.41 -5.59
C ASP A 284 -21.96 -12.71 -4.48
N LEU A 285 -21.29 -12.33 -3.39
CA LEU A 285 -21.97 -11.71 -2.24
C LEU A 285 -22.25 -10.22 -2.53
N PRO A 286 -23.52 -9.77 -2.47
CA PRO A 286 -23.90 -8.41 -2.83
C PRO A 286 -23.35 -7.33 -1.89
N ASN A 287 -22.96 -7.70 -0.68
CA ASN A 287 -22.33 -6.85 0.34
C ASN A 287 -20.82 -7.00 0.42
N ALA A 288 -20.20 -7.64 -0.58
CA ALA A 288 -18.75 -7.68 -0.79
C ALA A 288 -18.38 -6.90 -2.05
N PHE A 289 -17.66 -5.79 -1.90
CA PHE A 289 -17.09 -5.05 -3.03
C PHE A 289 -15.61 -5.39 -3.13
N VAL A 290 -15.26 -6.18 -4.15
CA VAL A 290 -13.88 -6.66 -4.36
C VAL A 290 -13.25 -5.95 -5.54
N THR A 291 -12.02 -5.46 -5.39
CA THR A 291 -11.22 -4.86 -6.46
C THR A 291 -9.86 -5.56 -6.57
N PRO A 292 -9.24 -5.57 -7.77
CA PRO A 292 -8.05 -6.38 -8.05
C PRO A 292 -6.75 -5.65 -7.67
N HIS A 293 -6.56 -5.30 -6.37
CA HIS A 293 -5.37 -4.65 -5.81
C HIS A 293 -5.00 -3.37 -6.57
N LEU A 294 -5.97 -2.47 -6.74
CA LEU A 294 -5.83 -1.25 -7.55
C LEU A 294 -5.74 0.04 -6.73
N ALA A 295 -5.87 -0.03 -5.40
CA ALA A 295 -5.81 1.15 -4.53
C ALA A 295 -4.44 1.86 -4.56
N GLY A 296 -3.35 1.13 -4.84
CA GLY A 296 -2.01 1.68 -5.02
C GLY A 296 -1.84 2.39 -6.36
N SER A 297 -0.61 2.89 -6.60
CA SER A 297 -0.30 3.61 -7.85
C SER A 297 -0.47 2.73 -9.08
N LEU A 298 -1.36 3.14 -9.98
CA LEU A 298 -1.60 2.54 -11.28
C LEU A 298 -1.66 3.60 -12.37
N GLY A 299 -1.47 3.19 -13.63
CA GLY A 299 -1.57 4.07 -14.78
C GLY A 299 -0.66 5.31 -14.63
N ASN A 300 -1.23 6.51 -14.75
CA ASN A 300 -0.48 7.78 -14.67
C ASN A 300 0.11 8.07 -13.27
N GLU A 301 -0.31 7.38 -12.23
CA GLU A 301 0.19 7.59 -10.86
C GLU A 301 1.59 6.99 -10.66
N VAL A 302 1.98 5.95 -11.45
CA VAL A 302 3.28 5.29 -11.29
C VAL A 302 4.45 6.24 -11.55
N ALA A 303 4.24 7.30 -12.34
CA ALA A 303 5.24 8.35 -12.55
C ALA A 303 5.57 9.13 -11.26
N ARG A 304 4.68 9.14 -10.25
CA ARG A 304 4.95 9.70 -8.92
C ARG A 304 6.02 8.90 -8.20
N LEU A 305 6.01 7.58 -8.36
CA LEU A 305 7.01 6.67 -7.78
C LEU A 305 8.39 6.89 -8.42
N GLY A 306 8.41 6.98 -9.75
CA GLY A 306 9.63 7.31 -10.50
C GLY A 306 10.21 8.67 -10.10
N ARG A 307 9.36 9.69 -9.94
CA ARG A 307 9.77 11.03 -9.49
C ARG A 307 10.45 10.97 -8.11
N ALA A 308 9.87 10.26 -7.16
CA ALA A 308 10.47 10.11 -5.83
C ALA A 308 11.88 9.49 -5.92
N MET A 309 12.07 8.49 -6.78
CA MET A 309 13.40 7.87 -6.94
C MET A 309 14.37 8.72 -7.75
N VAL A 310 13.90 9.56 -8.67
CA VAL A 310 14.75 10.57 -9.32
C VAL A 310 15.26 11.59 -8.29
N GLU A 311 14.39 12.07 -7.40
CA GLU A 311 14.78 12.97 -6.31
C GLU A 311 15.80 12.33 -5.36
N GLU A 312 15.67 11.04 -5.05
CA GLU A 312 16.66 10.30 -4.28
C GLU A 312 17.99 10.14 -5.04
N ALA A 313 17.95 9.91 -6.34
CA ALA A 313 19.17 9.85 -7.17
C ALA A 313 19.89 11.20 -7.25
N GLU A 314 19.15 12.31 -7.37
CA GLU A 314 19.69 13.66 -7.31
C GLU A 314 20.39 13.94 -5.98
N ARG A 315 19.76 13.55 -4.85
CA ARG A 315 20.34 13.67 -3.50
C ARG A 315 21.65 12.88 -3.38
N LEU A 316 21.66 11.62 -3.79
CA LEU A 316 22.88 10.79 -3.79
C LEU A 316 24.00 11.40 -4.62
N SER A 317 23.66 11.95 -5.78
CA SER A 317 24.66 12.57 -6.68
C SER A 317 25.24 13.89 -6.11
N SER A 318 24.44 14.57 -5.28
CA SER A 318 24.84 15.79 -4.57
C SER A 318 25.53 15.50 -3.22
N GLY A 319 25.69 14.22 -2.85
CA GLY A 319 26.26 13.83 -1.55
C GLY A 319 25.32 14.04 -0.36
N GLU A 320 24.03 14.23 -0.62
CA GLU A 320 23.01 14.37 0.41
C GLU A 320 22.50 13.01 0.89
N ALA A 321 22.01 12.96 2.14
CA ALA A 321 21.36 11.76 2.67
C ALA A 321 20.04 11.46 1.95
N LEU A 322 19.73 10.18 1.75
CA LEU A 322 18.42 9.75 1.27
C LEU A 322 17.30 10.17 2.23
N ARG A 323 16.16 10.56 1.69
CA ARG A 323 14.98 10.99 2.47
C ARG A 323 14.08 9.81 2.87
N HIS A 324 13.93 8.84 1.98
CA HIS A 324 12.98 7.73 2.12
C HIS A 324 13.70 6.40 2.40
N THR A 325 14.65 6.45 3.34
CA THR A 325 15.42 5.26 3.74
C THR A 325 14.54 4.17 4.33
N VAL A 326 14.91 2.93 4.05
CA VAL A 326 14.32 1.73 4.63
C VAL A 326 15.36 1.02 5.47
N ASP A 327 15.13 1.00 6.78
CA ASP A 327 15.99 0.31 7.74
C ASP A 327 15.54 -1.15 7.93
N GLU A 328 16.48 -2.08 8.04
CA GLU A 328 16.20 -3.49 8.29
C GLU A 328 15.37 -3.67 9.58
N ALA A 329 15.71 -2.93 10.65
CA ALA A 329 15.06 -3.03 11.95
C ALA A 329 13.55 -2.67 11.94
N VAL A 330 13.13 -1.83 10.98
CA VAL A 330 11.72 -1.43 10.85
C VAL A 330 11.03 -2.10 9.66
N LEU A 331 11.78 -2.86 8.86
CA LEU A 331 11.25 -3.50 7.65
C LEU A 331 10.06 -4.40 7.97
N GLU A 332 10.13 -5.20 9.04
CA GLU A 332 9.04 -6.08 9.45
C GLU A 332 7.76 -5.32 9.83
N ARG A 333 7.89 -4.07 10.29
CA ARG A 333 6.80 -3.20 10.72
C ARG A 333 6.29 -2.25 9.63
N THR A 334 6.83 -2.33 8.42
CA THR A 334 6.39 -1.51 7.27
C THR A 334 5.60 -2.36 6.27
N ALA A 335 4.62 -1.73 5.60
CA ALA A 335 3.82 -2.39 4.56
C ALA A 335 4.60 -2.60 3.27
#